data_e30dc6d64a98edfa504d9bad4c85ad01
#
_entry.id   e30dc6d64a98edfa504d9bad4c85ad01
#
_cell.length_a   1.000
_cell.length_b   1.000
_cell.length_c   1.000
_cell.angle_alpha   90.00
_cell.angle_beta   90.00
_cell.angle_gamma   90.00
#
_symmetry.space_group_name_H-M   'P 1'
#
loop_
_entity.id
_entity.type
_entity.pdbx_description
1 polymer ?
#
loop_
_entity_poly.entity_id
_entity_poly.type
_entity_poly.pdbx_seq_one_letter_code
_entity_poly.pdbx_strand_id
1 'polypeptide(L)'
;MITTHNITKRFGSLQVLKGIDLHIDRGEVVSIVGPSGAGKTTLLQIIGTLDRPDAGSVCVDSIDTTTLSQQALADFRNRHLGFVFQFHQLLPEFTAMENIMIPAYIAGVSQKQARERAQELLKFMQLTDRATHKPAELSGGEKQRIAVARALVNNPAVILADEPSGSLDTHNKKELHQLFFDLRDRFGQTFVIVTHDEELATLTDRTIHLRDGIIEQPAPEEPAEPTTEEPEDPTAQ
;
A
#
# COMPACT_ATOMS: atom_id res chain seq x y z
N MET A 1 -5.80 6.84 10.94
CA MET A 1 -6.17 6.82 9.51
C MET A 1 -6.92 5.54 9.12
N ILE A 2 -6.35 4.38 9.34
CA ILE A 2 -6.99 3.07 9.19
C ILE A 2 -7.09 2.42 10.56
N THR A 3 -8.25 1.83 10.88
CA THR A 3 -8.42 1.02 12.09
C THR A 3 -9.23 -0.21 11.75
N THR A 4 -8.74 -1.38 12.14
CA THR A 4 -9.48 -2.64 12.04
C THR A 4 -9.73 -3.20 13.43
N HIS A 5 -10.91 -3.77 13.65
CA HIS A 5 -11.28 -4.43 14.89
C HIS A 5 -11.73 -5.85 14.62
N ASN A 6 -11.01 -6.81 15.20
CA ASN A 6 -11.31 -8.24 15.20
C ASN A 6 -11.70 -8.80 13.83
N ILE A 7 -10.94 -8.43 12.78
CA ILE A 7 -11.24 -8.88 11.43
C ILE A 7 -11.02 -10.37 11.29
N THR A 8 -12.05 -11.08 10.89
CA THR A 8 -11.97 -12.51 10.55
C THR A 8 -12.37 -12.73 9.10
N LYS A 9 -11.76 -13.75 8.48
CA LYS A 9 -12.09 -14.18 7.11
C LYS A 9 -11.86 -15.66 6.92
N ARG A 10 -12.83 -16.32 6.27
CA ARG A 10 -12.77 -17.75 5.90
C ARG A 10 -13.04 -17.93 4.42
N PHE A 11 -12.43 -18.96 3.86
CA PHE A 11 -12.72 -19.48 2.52
C PHE A 11 -13.02 -20.97 2.66
N GLY A 12 -14.29 -21.33 2.60
CA GLY A 12 -14.74 -22.68 2.93
C GLY A 12 -14.40 -23.05 4.37
N SER A 13 -13.65 -24.12 4.59
CA SER A 13 -13.19 -24.57 5.92
C SER A 13 -11.94 -23.84 6.43
N LEU A 14 -11.20 -23.16 5.54
CA LEU A 14 -9.95 -22.48 5.89
C LEU A 14 -10.23 -21.11 6.49
N GLN A 15 -9.80 -20.87 7.74
CA GLN A 15 -9.81 -19.54 8.35
C GLN A 15 -8.47 -18.85 8.04
N VAL A 16 -8.53 -17.80 7.21
CA VAL A 16 -7.36 -17.07 6.71
C VAL A 16 -6.99 -15.92 7.63
N LEU A 17 -7.98 -15.17 8.17
CA LEU A 17 -7.75 -14.12 9.17
C LEU A 17 -8.49 -14.50 10.46
N LYS A 18 -7.81 -14.33 11.60
CA LYS A 18 -8.22 -14.88 12.90
C LYS A 18 -8.35 -13.80 13.98
N GLY A 19 -8.93 -12.66 13.63
CA GLY A 19 -9.11 -11.54 14.57
C GLY A 19 -7.96 -10.54 14.45
N ILE A 20 -7.95 -9.76 13.37
CA ILE A 20 -6.91 -8.74 13.13
C ILE A 20 -7.37 -7.40 13.71
N ASP A 21 -6.60 -6.92 14.67
CA ASP A 21 -6.65 -5.56 15.20
C ASP A 21 -5.43 -4.80 14.68
N LEU A 22 -5.66 -3.68 13.98
CA LEU A 22 -4.61 -2.90 13.34
C LEU A 22 -4.98 -1.41 13.39
N HIS A 23 -3.99 -0.57 13.66
CA HIS A 23 -4.09 0.87 13.51
C HIS A 23 -2.94 1.39 12.65
N ILE A 24 -3.25 2.29 11.70
CA ILE A 24 -2.28 2.97 10.84
C ILE A 24 -2.59 4.46 10.87
N ASP A 25 -1.57 5.28 11.10
CA ASP A 25 -1.70 6.72 11.16
C ASP A 25 -1.70 7.39 9.78
N ARG A 26 -2.15 8.64 9.72
CA ARG A 26 -2.10 9.43 8.47
C ARG A 26 -0.66 9.78 8.13
N GLY A 27 -0.30 9.61 6.85
CA GLY A 27 1.06 9.88 6.36
C GLY A 27 2.07 8.80 6.74
N GLU A 28 1.63 7.67 7.31
CA GLU A 28 2.48 6.54 7.64
C GLU A 28 2.68 5.65 6.41
N VAL A 29 3.90 5.17 6.19
CA VAL A 29 4.23 4.13 5.23
C VAL A 29 4.44 2.83 5.99
N VAL A 30 3.49 1.90 5.88
CA VAL A 30 3.49 0.63 6.61
C VAL A 30 3.70 -0.52 5.64
N SER A 31 4.62 -1.42 5.98
CA SER A 31 4.76 -2.71 5.32
C SER A 31 4.04 -3.83 6.08
N ILE A 32 3.40 -4.75 5.35
CA ILE A 32 2.85 -6.00 5.87
C ILE A 32 3.64 -7.15 5.26
N VAL A 33 4.38 -7.86 6.09
CA VAL A 33 5.24 -8.96 5.70
C VAL A 33 4.77 -10.29 6.32
N GLY A 34 5.26 -11.39 5.79
CA GLY A 34 4.97 -12.74 6.31
C GLY A 34 5.03 -13.80 5.22
N PRO A 35 4.95 -15.08 5.57
CA PRO A 35 5.03 -16.19 4.62
C PRO A 35 3.88 -16.17 3.61
N SER A 36 4.05 -16.90 2.50
CA SER A 36 2.96 -17.12 1.55
C SER A 36 1.78 -17.81 2.26
N GLY A 37 0.55 -17.36 1.96
CA GLY A 37 -0.64 -17.90 2.62
C GLY A 37 -0.96 -17.31 4.01
N ALA A 38 -0.13 -16.41 4.56
CA ALA A 38 -0.38 -15.79 5.87
C ALA A 38 -1.64 -14.91 5.94
N GLY A 39 -2.23 -14.53 4.79
CA GLY A 39 -3.43 -13.69 4.71
C GLY A 39 -3.18 -12.22 4.34
N LYS A 40 -1.95 -11.85 3.97
CA LYS A 40 -1.55 -10.45 3.65
C LYS A 40 -2.43 -9.80 2.58
N THR A 41 -2.51 -10.42 1.40
CA THR A 41 -3.38 -9.95 0.29
C THR A 41 -4.85 -9.91 0.71
N THR A 42 -5.32 -10.90 1.48
CA THR A 42 -6.70 -10.92 1.99
C THR A 42 -6.97 -9.73 2.91
N LEU A 43 -6.04 -9.43 3.84
CA LEU A 43 -6.16 -8.27 4.73
C LEU A 43 -6.16 -6.97 3.92
N LEU A 44 -5.25 -6.83 2.93
CA LEU A 44 -5.19 -5.67 2.05
C LEU A 44 -6.49 -5.49 1.25
N GLN A 45 -7.06 -6.59 0.72
CA GLN A 45 -8.33 -6.56 -0.01
C GLN A 45 -9.51 -6.14 0.87
N ILE A 46 -9.54 -6.55 2.14
CA ILE A 46 -10.58 -6.16 3.09
C ILE A 46 -10.44 -4.67 3.46
N ILE A 47 -9.24 -4.19 3.78
CA ILE A 47 -8.97 -2.76 4.00
C ILE A 47 -9.35 -1.96 2.75
N GLY A 48 -9.03 -2.50 1.58
CA GLY A 48 -9.33 -1.93 0.26
C GLY A 48 -10.78 -2.04 -0.19
N THR A 49 -11.66 -2.62 0.63
CA THR A 49 -13.08 -2.83 0.29
C THR A 49 -13.32 -3.65 -0.98
N LEU A 50 -12.32 -4.42 -1.42
CA LEU A 50 -12.44 -5.37 -2.55
C LEU A 50 -13.07 -6.68 -2.10
N ASP A 51 -12.92 -7.05 -0.81
CA ASP A 51 -13.61 -8.14 -0.15
C ASP A 51 -14.21 -7.65 1.18
N ARG A 52 -15.15 -8.41 1.75
CA ARG A 52 -15.74 -8.11 3.05
C ARG A 52 -15.21 -9.08 4.11
N PRO A 53 -14.97 -8.63 5.33
CA PRO A 53 -14.72 -9.54 6.44
C PRO A 53 -15.98 -10.36 6.76
N ASP A 54 -15.80 -11.53 7.36
CA ASP A 54 -16.91 -12.32 7.89
C ASP A 54 -17.40 -11.78 9.25
N ALA A 55 -16.46 -11.20 10.02
CA ALA A 55 -16.78 -10.46 11.25
C ALA A 55 -15.71 -9.38 11.49
N GLY A 56 -16.02 -8.46 12.38
CA GLY A 56 -15.20 -7.30 12.70
C GLY A 56 -15.58 -6.06 11.89
N SER A 57 -14.84 -4.97 12.07
CA SER A 57 -15.08 -3.70 11.38
C SER A 57 -13.79 -3.09 10.83
N VAL A 58 -13.93 -2.34 9.74
CA VAL A 58 -12.84 -1.58 9.10
C VAL A 58 -13.25 -0.13 8.97
N CYS A 59 -12.49 0.74 9.61
CA CYS A 59 -12.63 2.18 9.53
C CYS A 59 -11.47 2.76 8.71
N VAL A 60 -11.78 3.52 7.67
CA VAL A 60 -10.80 4.25 6.87
C VAL A 60 -11.24 5.71 6.76
N ASP A 61 -10.35 6.63 7.08
CA ASP A 61 -10.63 8.07 7.11
C ASP A 61 -11.89 8.42 7.91
N SER A 62 -12.06 7.79 9.10
CA SER A 62 -13.19 7.92 10.01
C SER A 62 -14.53 7.37 9.47
N ILE A 63 -14.53 6.64 8.34
CA ILE A 63 -15.72 6.01 7.76
C ILE A 63 -15.65 4.51 7.99
N ASP A 64 -16.65 3.94 8.68
CA ASP A 64 -16.79 2.48 8.80
C ASP A 64 -17.30 1.90 7.48
N THR A 65 -16.36 1.27 6.75
CA THR A 65 -16.63 0.71 5.43
C THR A 65 -17.50 -0.55 5.48
N THR A 66 -17.57 -1.23 6.63
CA THR A 66 -18.36 -2.48 6.77
C THR A 66 -19.86 -2.21 6.75
N THR A 67 -20.29 -1.00 7.12
CA THR A 67 -21.70 -0.58 7.15
C THR A 67 -22.22 -0.04 5.82
N LEU A 68 -21.32 0.22 4.85
CA LEU A 68 -21.68 0.83 3.58
C LEU A 68 -22.39 -0.15 2.63
N SER A 69 -23.35 0.36 1.86
CA SER A 69 -23.95 -0.37 0.74
C SER A 69 -22.93 -0.61 -0.37
N GLN A 70 -23.19 -1.54 -1.30
CA GLN A 70 -22.28 -1.83 -2.42
C GLN A 70 -21.98 -0.59 -3.28
N GLN A 71 -22.99 0.25 -3.54
CA GLN A 71 -22.82 1.48 -4.30
C GLN A 71 -21.94 2.48 -3.52
N ALA A 72 -22.22 2.67 -2.23
CA ALA A 72 -21.42 3.56 -1.38
C ALA A 72 -19.98 3.08 -1.23
N LEU A 73 -19.75 1.75 -1.17
CA LEU A 73 -18.39 1.17 -1.19
C LEU A 73 -17.65 1.44 -2.48
N ALA A 74 -18.34 1.36 -3.64
CA ALA A 74 -17.71 1.64 -4.93
C ALA A 74 -17.31 3.12 -5.03
N ASP A 75 -18.18 4.03 -4.59
CA ASP A 75 -17.91 5.48 -4.55
C ASP A 75 -16.78 5.79 -3.54
N PHE A 76 -16.82 5.18 -2.36
CA PHE A 76 -15.77 5.31 -1.34
C PHE A 76 -14.43 4.85 -1.89
N ARG A 77 -14.36 3.64 -2.45
CA ARG A 77 -13.14 3.07 -3.03
C ARG A 77 -12.54 3.97 -4.09
N ASN A 78 -13.37 4.49 -5.01
CA ASN A 78 -12.91 5.36 -6.08
C ASN A 78 -12.31 6.67 -5.58
N ARG A 79 -12.85 7.25 -4.49
CA ARG A 79 -12.46 8.57 -3.97
C ARG A 79 -11.38 8.53 -2.90
N HIS A 80 -11.37 7.49 -2.05
CA HIS A 80 -10.54 7.44 -0.85
C HIS A 80 -9.39 6.46 -0.94
N LEU A 81 -9.41 5.50 -1.90
CA LEU A 81 -8.41 4.45 -2.00
C LEU A 81 -7.74 4.46 -3.38
N GLY A 82 -6.42 4.32 -3.38
CA GLY A 82 -5.62 4.03 -4.55
C GLY A 82 -5.08 2.60 -4.49
N PHE A 83 -4.97 1.94 -5.63
CA PHE A 83 -4.45 0.57 -5.71
C PHE A 83 -3.27 0.48 -6.65
N VAL A 84 -2.22 -0.20 -6.19
CA VAL A 84 -1.03 -0.55 -6.95
C VAL A 84 -0.80 -2.05 -6.85
N PHE A 85 -0.69 -2.75 -7.97
CA PHE A 85 -0.53 -4.20 -8.03
C PHE A 85 0.78 -4.60 -8.71
N GLN A 86 1.26 -5.80 -8.45
CA GLN A 86 2.48 -6.35 -9.02
C GLN A 86 2.48 -6.33 -10.56
N PHE A 87 1.37 -6.68 -11.20
CA PHE A 87 1.24 -6.73 -12.66
C PHE A 87 0.62 -5.47 -13.27
N HIS A 88 0.74 -4.31 -12.60
CA HIS A 88 0.34 -2.96 -13.04
C HIS A 88 -1.16 -2.82 -13.37
N GLN A 89 -1.78 -3.83 -13.99
CA GLN A 89 -3.19 -3.88 -14.41
C GLN A 89 -3.61 -2.64 -15.24
N LEU A 90 -2.72 -2.20 -16.14
CA LEU A 90 -3.06 -1.16 -17.10
C LEU A 90 -3.95 -1.75 -18.20
N LEU A 91 -4.91 -0.96 -18.65
CA LEU A 91 -5.79 -1.31 -19.75
C LEU A 91 -5.01 -1.17 -21.08
N PRO A 92 -4.81 -2.25 -21.83
CA PRO A 92 -3.90 -2.26 -22.98
C PRO A 92 -4.38 -1.43 -24.18
N GLU A 93 -5.69 -1.18 -24.27
CA GLU A 93 -6.30 -0.39 -25.33
C GLU A 93 -6.07 1.13 -25.14
N PHE A 94 -5.83 1.57 -23.91
CA PHE A 94 -5.70 2.97 -23.52
C PHE A 94 -4.24 3.37 -23.40
N THR A 95 -3.96 4.64 -23.70
CA THR A 95 -2.66 5.28 -23.50
C THR A 95 -2.34 5.41 -22.01
N ALA A 96 -1.09 5.76 -21.67
CA ALA A 96 -0.68 6.06 -20.30
C ALA A 96 -1.53 7.18 -19.68
N MET A 97 -1.75 8.28 -20.41
CA MET A 97 -2.62 9.38 -20.01
C MET A 97 -4.04 8.90 -19.69
N GLU A 98 -4.65 8.14 -20.60
CA GLU A 98 -6.01 7.65 -20.44
C GLU A 98 -6.14 6.68 -19.26
N ASN A 99 -5.18 5.78 -19.08
CA ASN A 99 -5.14 4.89 -17.91
C ASN A 99 -5.16 5.67 -16.60
N ILE A 100 -4.42 6.78 -16.51
CA ILE A 100 -4.41 7.64 -15.31
C ILE A 100 -5.77 8.34 -15.14
N MET A 101 -6.43 8.77 -16.21
CA MET A 101 -7.67 9.55 -16.15
C MET A 101 -8.92 8.74 -15.83
N ILE A 102 -8.93 7.42 -16.06
CA ILE A 102 -10.10 6.55 -15.88
C ILE A 102 -10.75 6.70 -14.49
N PRO A 103 -10.02 6.60 -13.35
CA PRO A 103 -10.67 6.74 -12.05
C PRO A 103 -11.28 8.13 -11.82
N ALA A 104 -10.72 9.17 -12.41
CA ALA A 104 -11.28 10.53 -12.34
C ALA A 104 -12.60 10.64 -13.12
N TYR A 105 -12.71 9.97 -14.27
CA TYR A 105 -13.97 9.90 -15.02
C TYR A 105 -15.05 9.14 -14.25
N ILE A 106 -14.69 8.04 -13.58
CA ILE A 106 -15.61 7.29 -12.72
C ILE A 106 -16.09 8.17 -11.55
N ALA A 107 -15.23 9.04 -11.02
CA ALA A 107 -15.59 10.01 -9.97
C ALA A 107 -16.46 11.17 -10.48
N GLY A 108 -16.74 11.25 -11.78
CA GLY A 108 -17.51 12.35 -12.41
C GLY A 108 -16.71 13.62 -12.66
N VAL A 109 -15.37 13.56 -12.59
CA VAL A 109 -14.49 14.71 -12.86
C VAL A 109 -14.54 15.05 -14.36
N SER A 110 -14.56 16.34 -14.71
CA SER A 110 -14.57 16.77 -16.11
C SER A 110 -13.30 16.35 -16.85
N GLN A 111 -13.41 16.15 -18.16
CA GLN A 111 -12.26 15.77 -19.00
C GLN A 111 -11.08 16.74 -18.86
N LYS A 112 -11.37 18.04 -18.80
CA LYS A 112 -10.33 19.07 -18.64
C LYS A 112 -9.57 18.88 -17.33
N GLN A 113 -10.27 18.79 -16.22
CA GLN A 113 -9.67 18.62 -14.88
C GLN A 113 -8.91 17.29 -14.75
N ALA A 114 -9.49 16.19 -15.25
CA ALA A 114 -8.85 14.88 -15.24
C ALA A 114 -7.53 14.90 -16.05
N ARG A 115 -7.51 15.57 -17.21
CA ARG A 115 -6.32 15.72 -18.05
C ARG A 115 -5.25 16.57 -17.37
N GLU A 116 -5.64 17.72 -16.81
CA GLU A 116 -4.72 18.60 -16.08
C GLU A 116 -4.04 17.83 -14.92
N ARG A 117 -4.84 17.12 -14.13
CA ARG A 117 -4.31 16.30 -13.01
C ARG A 117 -3.40 15.17 -13.50
N ALA A 118 -3.78 14.46 -14.56
CA ALA A 118 -2.95 13.40 -15.14
C ALA A 118 -1.62 13.94 -15.69
N GLN A 119 -1.61 15.14 -16.30
CA GLN A 119 -0.38 15.80 -16.76
C GLN A 119 0.55 16.16 -15.59
N GLU A 120 0.02 16.68 -14.49
CA GLU A 120 0.80 16.94 -13.27
C GLU A 120 1.47 15.67 -12.75
N LEU A 121 0.70 14.57 -12.67
CA LEU A 121 1.21 13.28 -12.22
C LEU A 121 2.26 12.71 -13.17
N LEU A 122 2.03 12.75 -14.48
CA LEU A 122 3.02 12.31 -15.47
C LEU A 122 4.32 13.12 -15.37
N LYS A 123 4.22 14.43 -15.14
CA LYS A 123 5.40 15.29 -14.92
C LYS A 123 6.14 14.89 -13.65
N PHE A 124 5.42 14.63 -12.55
CA PHE A 124 6.02 14.17 -11.29
C PHE A 124 6.73 12.83 -11.45
N MET A 125 6.11 11.89 -12.20
CA MET A 125 6.66 10.58 -12.51
C MET A 125 7.78 10.60 -13.57
N GLN A 126 8.11 11.78 -14.14
CA GLN A 126 9.09 11.96 -15.23
C GLN A 126 8.71 11.17 -16.51
N LEU A 127 7.41 11.08 -16.79
CA LEU A 127 6.83 10.31 -17.91
C LEU A 127 6.00 11.16 -18.87
N THR A 128 6.24 12.48 -18.94
CA THR A 128 5.51 13.38 -19.83
C THR A 128 5.55 12.92 -21.29
N ASP A 129 6.71 12.46 -21.77
CA ASP A 129 6.91 11.99 -23.13
C ASP A 129 6.28 10.62 -23.41
N ARG A 130 5.78 9.96 -22.38
CA ARG A 130 5.09 8.65 -22.45
C ARG A 130 3.57 8.79 -22.44
N ALA A 131 3.03 10.00 -22.33
CA ALA A 131 1.60 10.27 -22.18
C ALA A 131 0.71 9.57 -23.22
N THR A 132 1.18 9.49 -24.47
CA THR A 132 0.46 8.89 -25.61
C THR A 132 0.81 7.43 -25.90
N HIS A 133 1.79 6.86 -25.16
CA HIS A 133 2.20 5.47 -25.34
C HIS A 133 1.18 4.52 -24.73
N LYS A 134 0.98 3.36 -25.37
CA LYS A 134 0.19 2.26 -24.84
C LYS A 134 1.05 1.38 -23.93
N PRO A 135 0.45 0.57 -23.03
CA PRO A 135 1.21 -0.30 -22.14
C PRO A 135 2.23 -1.21 -22.83
N ALA A 136 1.95 -1.69 -24.05
CA ALA A 136 2.88 -2.51 -24.81
C ALA A 136 4.20 -1.79 -25.19
N GLU A 137 4.19 -0.46 -25.22
CA GLU A 137 5.31 0.41 -25.62
C GLU A 137 6.12 0.92 -24.40
N LEU A 138 5.74 0.52 -23.17
CA LEU A 138 6.33 0.97 -21.92
C LEU A 138 7.17 -0.15 -21.27
N SER A 139 8.28 0.24 -20.64
CA SER A 139 9.06 -0.66 -19.77
C SER A 139 8.26 -1.07 -18.53
N GLY A 140 8.73 -2.08 -17.79
CA GLY A 140 8.10 -2.51 -16.52
C GLY A 140 8.04 -1.40 -15.48
N GLY A 141 9.15 -0.66 -15.30
CA GLY A 141 9.20 0.48 -14.37
C GLY A 141 8.29 1.64 -14.80
N GLU A 142 8.22 1.97 -16.12
CA GLU A 142 7.30 2.98 -16.62
C GLU A 142 5.84 2.59 -16.38
N LYS A 143 5.47 1.32 -16.66
CA LYS A 143 4.12 0.78 -16.36
C LYS A 143 3.77 0.94 -14.89
N GLN A 144 4.70 0.61 -14.01
CA GLN A 144 4.47 0.70 -12.57
C GLN A 144 4.29 2.15 -12.11
N ARG A 145 5.11 3.09 -12.59
CA ARG A 145 4.92 4.52 -12.31
C ARG A 145 3.58 5.06 -12.86
N ILE A 146 3.12 4.59 -14.02
CA ILE A 146 1.77 4.91 -14.53
C ILE A 146 0.67 4.33 -13.62
N ALA A 147 0.83 3.09 -13.11
CA ALA A 147 -0.13 2.50 -12.18
C ALA A 147 -0.18 3.29 -10.85
N VAL A 148 0.96 3.77 -10.34
CA VAL A 148 1.01 4.67 -9.17
C VAL A 148 0.32 6.01 -9.49
N ALA A 149 0.59 6.62 -10.63
CA ALA A 149 -0.08 7.86 -11.06
C ALA A 149 -1.60 7.68 -11.16
N ARG A 150 -2.07 6.55 -11.72
CA ARG A 150 -3.50 6.20 -11.76
C ARG A 150 -4.10 6.09 -10.37
N ALA A 151 -3.39 5.47 -9.44
CA ALA A 151 -3.85 5.35 -8.05
C ALA A 151 -4.00 6.72 -7.37
N LEU A 152 -3.20 7.72 -7.75
CA LEU A 152 -3.14 9.06 -7.16
C LEU A 152 -4.10 10.08 -7.80
N VAL A 153 -4.74 9.78 -8.93
CA VAL A 153 -5.46 10.81 -9.72
C VAL A 153 -6.59 11.48 -8.94
N ASN A 154 -7.32 10.73 -8.11
CA ASN A 154 -8.40 11.24 -7.27
C ASN A 154 -7.92 11.76 -5.89
N ASN A 155 -6.62 11.89 -5.67
CA ASN A 155 -6.02 12.28 -4.40
C ASN A 155 -6.56 11.45 -3.22
N PRO A 156 -6.40 10.12 -3.26
CA PRO A 156 -6.96 9.22 -2.25
C PRO A 156 -6.34 9.47 -0.88
N ALA A 157 -7.04 9.06 0.17
CA ALA A 157 -6.52 9.11 1.54
C ALA A 157 -5.42 8.08 1.79
N VAL A 158 -5.52 6.91 1.13
CA VAL A 158 -4.63 5.76 1.30
C VAL A 158 -4.28 5.13 -0.04
N ILE A 159 -3.01 4.75 -0.19
CA ILE A 159 -2.53 3.87 -1.27
C ILE A 159 -2.31 2.46 -0.70
N LEU A 160 -2.96 1.49 -1.31
CA LEU A 160 -2.82 0.07 -1.01
C LEU A 160 -1.99 -0.60 -2.10
N ALA A 161 -0.85 -1.16 -1.75
CA ALA A 161 0.07 -1.77 -2.70
C ALA A 161 0.26 -3.27 -2.39
N ASP A 162 -0.01 -4.13 -3.38
CA ASP A 162 0.18 -5.58 -3.27
C ASP A 162 1.37 -5.99 -4.14
N GLU A 163 2.51 -6.32 -3.50
CA GLU A 163 3.79 -6.68 -4.14
C GLU A 163 4.22 -5.72 -5.27
N PRO A 164 4.23 -4.40 -5.03
CA PRO A 164 4.32 -3.40 -6.10
C PRO A 164 5.64 -3.44 -6.89
N SER A 165 6.70 -3.99 -6.31
CA SER A 165 8.03 -4.10 -6.92
C SER A 165 8.40 -5.51 -7.38
N GLY A 166 7.51 -6.49 -7.18
CA GLY A 166 7.80 -7.91 -7.38
C GLY A 166 8.10 -8.33 -8.82
N SER A 167 7.72 -7.53 -9.83
CA SER A 167 8.00 -7.79 -11.25
C SER A 167 9.10 -6.90 -11.84
N LEU A 168 9.77 -6.08 -11.02
CA LEU A 168 10.76 -5.10 -11.45
C LEU A 168 12.19 -5.62 -11.26
N ASP A 169 13.10 -5.15 -12.12
CA ASP A 169 14.53 -5.29 -11.87
C ASP A 169 15.00 -4.42 -10.69
N THR A 170 16.21 -4.68 -10.20
CA THR A 170 16.76 -4.04 -9.00
C THR A 170 16.79 -2.51 -9.07
N HIS A 171 17.06 -1.93 -10.25
CA HIS A 171 17.13 -0.48 -10.42
C HIS A 171 15.75 0.15 -10.33
N ASN A 172 14.80 -0.33 -11.14
CA ASN A 172 13.42 0.14 -11.13
C ASN A 172 12.72 -0.07 -9.78
N LYS A 173 13.10 -1.16 -9.06
CA LYS A 173 12.62 -1.44 -7.71
C LYS A 173 13.02 -0.33 -6.72
N LYS A 174 14.29 0.05 -6.68
CA LYS A 174 14.78 1.13 -5.79
C LYS A 174 14.15 2.48 -6.12
N GLU A 175 14.00 2.80 -7.41
CA GLU A 175 13.30 4.02 -7.84
C GLU A 175 11.84 4.03 -7.39
N LEU A 176 11.13 2.89 -7.47
CA LEU A 176 9.75 2.79 -6.99
C LEU A 176 9.65 2.96 -5.47
N HIS A 177 10.58 2.36 -4.71
CA HIS A 177 10.62 2.52 -3.25
C HIS A 177 10.82 4.00 -2.88
N GLN A 178 11.80 4.67 -3.49
CA GLN A 178 12.04 6.10 -3.25
C GLN A 178 10.81 6.94 -3.61
N LEU A 179 10.13 6.61 -4.71
CA LEU A 179 8.90 7.28 -5.13
C LEU A 179 7.79 7.25 -4.07
N PHE A 180 7.61 6.15 -3.33
CA PHE A 180 6.61 6.07 -2.26
C PHE A 180 6.92 7.06 -1.12
N PHE A 181 8.20 7.18 -0.73
CA PHE A 181 8.62 8.15 0.30
C PHE A 181 8.50 9.60 -0.20
N ASP A 182 8.88 9.87 -1.45
CA ASP A 182 8.71 11.20 -2.06
C ASP A 182 7.23 11.62 -2.10
N LEU A 183 6.32 10.67 -2.38
CA LEU A 183 4.87 10.89 -2.39
C LEU A 183 4.33 11.15 -0.98
N ARG A 184 4.79 10.39 0.04
CA ARG A 184 4.47 10.65 1.44
C ARG A 184 4.91 12.04 1.84
N ASP A 185 6.17 12.38 1.61
CA ASP A 185 6.78 13.64 2.08
C ASP A 185 6.16 14.86 1.39
N ARG A 186 5.82 14.74 0.10
CA ARG A 186 5.27 15.84 -0.69
C ARG A 186 3.76 16.02 -0.54
N PHE A 187 3.01 14.92 -0.41
CA PHE A 187 1.54 14.95 -0.43
C PHE A 187 0.90 14.47 0.87
N GLY A 188 1.68 14.06 1.88
CA GLY A 188 1.16 13.49 3.12
C GLY A 188 0.45 12.16 2.90
N GLN A 189 0.86 11.40 1.89
CA GLN A 189 0.18 10.18 1.46
C GLN A 189 0.43 9.03 2.44
N THR A 190 -0.62 8.30 2.78
CA THR A 190 -0.53 7.07 3.59
C THR A 190 -0.38 5.86 2.67
N PHE A 191 0.56 4.96 2.99
CA PHE A 191 0.79 3.73 2.23
C PHE A 191 0.65 2.50 3.11
N VAL A 192 -0.03 1.47 2.58
CA VAL A 192 -0.02 0.12 3.13
C VAL A 192 0.51 -0.81 2.04
N ILE A 193 1.67 -1.41 2.27
CA ILE A 193 2.41 -2.17 1.27
C ILE A 193 2.54 -3.62 1.74
N VAL A 194 1.88 -4.53 1.05
CA VAL A 194 2.15 -5.97 1.20
C VAL A 194 3.37 -6.31 0.39
N THR A 195 4.38 -6.90 1.02
CA THR A 195 5.61 -7.28 0.34
C THR A 195 6.32 -8.44 1.03
N HIS A 196 7.15 -9.16 0.26
CA HIS A 196 8.16 -10.09 0.76
C HIS A 196 9.58 -9.52 0.67
N ASP A 197 9.69 -8.25 0.26
CA ASP A 197 10.92 -7.52 0.12
C ASP A 197 11.39 -6.96 1.47
N GLU A 198 12.42 -7.60 2.03
CA GLU A 198 13.00 -7.19 3.32
C GLU A 198 13.65 -5.79 3.24
N GLU A 199 14.25 -5.43 2.09
CA GLU A 199 14.86 -4.10 1.91
C GLU A 199 13.78 -3.01 2.03
N LEU A 200 12.63 -3.17 1.35
CA LEU A 200 11.52 -2.23 1.47
C LEU A 200 10.96 -2.20 2.89
N ALA A 201 10.79 -3.36 3.52
CA ALA A 201 10.25 -3.46 4.88
C ALA A 201 11.09 -2.67 5.91
N THR A 202 12.44 -2.68 5.76
CA THR A 202 13.32 -1.91 6.66
C THR A 202 13.28 -0.40 6.44
N LEU A 203 12.82 0.05 5.27
CA LEU A 203 12.71 1.48 4.94
C LEU A 203 11.38 2.09 5.38
N THR A 204 10.34 1.27 5.63
CA THR A 204 9.02 1.77 6.05
C THR A 204 9.02 2.25 7.50
N ASP A 205 8.08 3.14 7.84
CA ASP A 205 7.97 3.69 9.20
C ASP A 205 7.66 2.59 10.23
N ARG A 206 6.94 1.53 9.79
CA ARG A 206 6.60 0.38 10.61
C ARG A 206 6.36 -0.87 9.76
N THR A 207 6.84 -2.02 10.25
CA THR A 207 6.61 -3.33 9.66
C THR A 207 5.64 -4.14 10.52
N ILE A 208 4.60 -4.67 9.89
CA ILE A 208 3.61 -5.56 10.51
C ILE A 208 3.89 -6.99 10.05
N HIS A 209 4.15 -7.87 10.98
CA HIS A 209 4.38 -9.29 10.70
C HIS A 209 3.06 -10.05 10.81
N LEU A 210 2.58 -10.60 9.70
CA LEU A 210 1.40 -11.44 9.63
C LEU A 210 1.80 -12.89 9.47
N ARG A 211 1.37 -13.76 10.40
CA ARG A 211 1.62 -15.20 10.36
C ARG A 211 0.38 -15.98 10.75
N ASP A 212 0.05 -16.99 9.95
CA ASP A 212 -1.08 -17.88 10.21
C ASP A 212 -2.41 -17.16 10.50
N GLY A 213 -2.60 -15.98 9.87
CA GLY A 213 -3.81 -15.17 10.00
C GLY A 213 -3.90 -14.31 11.26
N ILE A 214 -2.79 -14.10 11.98
CA ILE A 214 -2.68 -13.20 13.13
C ILE A 214 -1.50 -12.24 12.95
N ILE A 215 -1.58 -11.05 13.58
CA ILE A 215 -0.45 -10.13 13.67
C ILE A 215 0.45 -10.62 14.82
N GLU A 216 1.72 -10.90 14.51
CA GLU A 216 2.72 -11.17 15.52
C GLU A 216 3.01 -9.87 16.29
N GLN A 217 2.84 -9.91 17.60
CA GLN A 217 3.33 -8.84 18.45
C GLN A 217 4.86 -8.89 18.47
N PRO A 218 5.57 -7.76 18.41
CA PRO A 218 7.00 -7.76 18.64
C PRO A 218 7.26 -8.41 19.99
N ALA A 219 8.22 -9.35 20.02
CA ALA A 219 8.65 -9.92 21.29
C ALA A 219 9.00 -8.77 22.26
N PRO A 220 8.60 -8.84 23.55
CA PRO A 220 9.03 -7.83 24.50
C PRO A 220 10.55 -7.76 24.44
N GLU A 221 11.09 -6.53 24.25
CA GLU A 221 12.54 -6.32 24.31
C GLU A 221 13.02 -6.92 25.65
N GLU A 222 13.85 -7.95 25.59
CA GLU A 222 14.54 -8.42 26.77
C GLU A 222 15.31 -7.21 27.35
N PRO A 223 15.12 -6.88 28.64
CA PRO A 223 15.87 -5.79 29.25
C PRO A 223 17.35 -6.09 29.05
N ALA A 224 18.06 -5.18 28.41
CA ALA A 224 19.51 -5.30 28.21
C ALA A 224 20.15 -5.73 29.54
N GLU A 225 20.80 -6.88 29.56
CA GLU A 225 21.54 -7.32 30.75
C GLU A 225 22.50 -6.19 31.13
N PRO A 226 22.51 -5.78 32.40
CA PRO A 226 23.45 -4.75 32.86
C PRO A 226 24.85 -5.29 32.59
N THR A 227 25.59 -4.59 31.75
CA THR A 227 27.03 -4.82 31.56
C THR A 227 27.68 -4.67 32.94
N THR A 228 28.00 -5.80 33.57
CA THR A 228 28.87 -5.83 34.75
C THR A 228 30.24 -5.40 34.29
N GLU A 229 30.56 -4.13 34.44
CA GLU A 229 31.95 -3.67 34.44
C GLU A 229 32.66 -4.36 35.59
N GLU A 230 33.54 -5.30 35.31
CA GLU A 230 34.48 -5.81 36.28
C GLU A 230 35.36 -4.65 36.74
N PRO A 231 35.52 -4.43 38.07
CA PRO A 231 36.41 -3.38 38.56
C PRO A 231 37.84 -3.79 38.20
N GLU A 232 38.54 -2.89 37.47
CA GLU A 232 39.97 -3.03 37.25
C GLU A 232 40.70 -3.07 38.63
N ASP A 233 41.44 -4.15 38.85
CA ASP A 233 42.27 -4.33 40.00
C ASP A 233 43.49 -3.36 39.93
N PRO A 234 43.65 -2.37 40.87
CA PRO A 234 44.71 -1.39 40.80
C PRO A 234 46.03 -1.83 41.41
N THR A 235 46.30 -3.14 41.53
CA THR A 235 47.54 -3.65 42.11
C THR A 235 48.32 -4.60 41.19
N ALA A 236 49.03 -4.02 40.24
CA ALA A 236 50.19 -4.65 39.65
C ALA A 236 51.31 -3.57 39.48
N GLN A 237 52.12 -3.47 40.51
CA GLN A 237 53.44 -2.87 40.44
C GLN A 237 54.46 -3.88 39.97
#